data_eeb9fc14d23c8095d190614e6472fa00
#
_entry.id   eeb9fc14d23c8095d190614e6472fa00
#
_cell.length_a   1.000
_cell.length_b   1.000
_cell.length_c   1.000
_cell.angle_alpha   90.00
_cell.angle_beta   90.00
_cell.angle_gamma   90.00
#
_symmetry.space_group_name_H-M   'P 1'
#
loop_
_entity.id
_entity.type
_entity.pdbx_description
1 polymer ?
#
loop_
_entity_poly.entity_id
_entity_poly.type
_entity_poly.pdbx_seq_one_letter_code
_entity_poly.pdbx_strand_id
1 'polypeptide(L)'
;MDLKQEIERRRTFAIISHPDAGKTTLTEKLLLYGGAIQLAGSVKGKATARHAVSDWMELEKQRGISITSSVMQFEYEGYCINILDTPGHQDFSEDTYRTLMAADSAVMVIDAAKGIEPQTRKLFKICAMRHIPIFTFINKLDREARDPFELMEQLENEFGIGTYPVNWPIGCGHDFKGVFDRDCREILAFQEFHRGQNKIRPIECELTDVERLDELIGPRQREKLTEDIELLDGAGYAFDLDEVRAGRLSPVFFGSALTNFGVEPFLENFLHMTMPPLPRTTADGVVDPMQPAFSAFVFKIQANMNKAHRDRIAFMRICSGKFERDHEYLHVQGGKTLKLAQPQQLMAQERAIINEAYAGDIIGVFDPGIFSIGDTICDAKLRVRFEGIPTFAPEHFSVISQVDTMKRKQFVKGVTQIAQEGAIQIFHEPNSGMEEVIVGAVGVLQFEVLEYRLKNEYNIDIRRRDLSYSYIRWITSEGTDPTALNLASDTKWVQDFRGHNLLIFNNEWSIRWAEQKNPGLTLAEFSTNQDDEA
;
A
#
# COMPACT_ATOMS: atom_id res chain seq x y z
N MET A 1 29.45 -4.91 6.35
CA MET A 1 28.54 -5.66 7.24
C MET A 1 28.37 -7.05 6.64
N ASP A 2 28.09 -8.05 7.46
CA ASP A 2 27.75 -9.38 6.95
C ASP A 2 26.29 -9.41 6.46
N LEU A 3 25.89 -10.50 5.78
CA LEU A 3 24.54 -10.65 5.23
C LEU A 3 23.46 -10.48 6.31
N LYS A 4 23.68 -11.05 7.50
CA LYS A 4 22.72 -11.03 8.59
C LYS A 4 22.51 -9.61 9.12
N GLN A 5 23.59 -8.88 9.37
CA GLN A 5 23.55 -7.48 9.84
C GLN A 5 22.83 -6.57 8.83
N GLU A 6 23.07 -6.77 7.53
CA GLU A 6 22.39 -6.01 6.49
C GLU A 6 20.90 -6.28 6.46
N ILE A 7 20.46 -7.54 6.66
CA ILE A 7 19.04 -7.88 6.69
C ILE A 7 18.39 -7.37 7.99
N GLU A 8 19.03 -7.53 9.14
CA GLU A 8 18.50 -7.13 10.45
C GLU A 8 18.26 -5.62 10.58
N ARG A 9 18.99 -4.78 9.87
CA ARG A 9 18.79 -3.32 9.89
C ARG A 9 17.66 -2.83 8.97
N ARG A 10 17.02 -3.71 8.19
CA ARG A 10 15.97 -3.31 7.24
C ARG A 10 14.60 -3.29 7.87
N ARG A 11 13.84 -2.25 7.52
CA ARG A 11 12.45 -2.05 7.93
C ARG A 11 11.62 -1.68 6.72
N THR A 12 10.62 -2.51 6.39
CA THR A 12 9.76 -2.28 5.23
C THR A 12 8.32 -2.24 5.70
N PHE A 13 7.70 -1.08 5.61
CA PHE A 13 6.34 -0.89 6.07
C PHE A 13 5.49 -0.09 5.09
N ALA A 14 4.20 -0.38 5.11
CA ALA A 14 3.21 0.37 4.34
C ALA A 14 2.53 1.42 5.22
N ILE A 15 2.23 2.58 4.64
CA ILE A 15 1.38 3.57 5.30
C ILE A 15 -0.01 3.50 4.67
N ILE A 16 -1.01 3.20 5.50
CA ILE A 16 -2.40 2.98 5.10
C ILE A 16 -3.34 3.94 5.84
N SER A 17 -4.38 4.39 5.17
CA SER A 17 -5.39 5.26 5.80
C SER A 17 -6.66 5.36 4.97
N HIS A 18 -7.71 5.92 5.59
CA HIS A 18 -8.81 6.53 4.84
C HIS A 18 -8.33 7.79 4.10
N PRO A 19 -8.95 8.18 2.97
CA PRO A 19 -8.66 9.46 2.30
C PRO A 19 -8.70 10.65 3.28
N ASP A 20 -7.80 11.59 3.09
CA ASP A 20 -7.67 12.81 3.92
C ASP A 20 -7.26 12.59 5.39
N ALA A 21 -6.96 11.39 5.87
CA ALA A 21 -6.47 11.17 7.24
C ALA A 21 -5.07 11.79 7.50
N GLY A 22 -4.36 12.15 6.43
CA GLY A 22 -3.05 12.80 6.51
C GLY A 22 -1.87 11.88 6.23
N LYS A 23 -2.12 10.74 5.55
CA LYS A 23 -1.12 9.76 5.15
C LYS A 23 0.07 10.40 4.42
N THR A 24 -0.16 11.05 3.29
CA THR A 24 0.89 11.69 2.49
C THR A 24 1.66 12.76 3.28
N THR A 25 0.97 13.49 4.17
CA THR A 25 1.63 14.44 5.06
C THR A 25 2.57 13.72 6.03
N LEU A 26 2.14 12.61 6.64
CA LEU A 26 3.01 11.82 7.53
C LEU A 26 4.20 11.25 6.76
N THR A 27 4.00 10.67 5.58
CA THR A 27 5.07 10.16 4.71
C THR A 27 6.13 11.24 4.43
N GLU A 28 5.71 12.43 4.03
CA GLU A 28 6.62 13.57 3.80
C GLU A 28 7.42 13.97 5.06
N LYS A 29 6.81 13.85 6.25
CA LYS A 29 7.49 14.16 7.50
C LYS A 29 8.51 13.08 7.87
N LEU A 30 8.20 11.82 7.66
CA LEU A 30 9.15 10.72 7.87
C LEU A 30 10.38 10.89 6.95
N LEU A 31 10.17 11.25 5.69
CA LEU A 31 11.26 11.57 4.76
C LEU A 31 12.08 12.80 5.19
N LEU A 32 11.43 13.81 5.77
CA LEU A 32 12.10 14.99 6.31
C LEU A 32 13.01 14.63 7.50
N TYR A 33 12.47 13.86 8.46
CA TYR A 33 13.26 13.42 9.64
C TYR A 33 14.37 12.46 9.24
N GLY A 34 14.13 11.56 8.28
CA GLY A 34 15.16 10.72 7.68
C GLY A 34 16.20 11.46 6.84
N GLY A 35 16.03 12.76 6.63
CA GLY A 35 16.98 13.57 5.84
C GLY A 35 16.92 13.32 4.32
N ALA A 36 15.97 12.51 3.86
CA ALA A 36 15.79 12.22 2.44
C ALA A 36 15.27 13.43 1.64
N ILE A 37 14.59 14.36 2.30
CA ILE A 37 14.16 15.64 1.74
C ILE A 37 14.52 16.78 2.69
N GLN A 38 14.78 17.97 2.14
CA GLN A 38 15.16 19.14 2.94
C GLN A 38 13.94 19.92 3.46
N LEU A 39 12.82 19.88 2.71
CA LEU A 39 11.57 20.56 3.04
C LEU A 39 10.40 19.66 2.65
N ALA A 40 9.49 19.42 3.57
CA ALA A 40 8.28 18.66 3.30
C ALA A 40 7.34 19.41 2.33
N GLY A 41 6.74 18.67 1.39
CA GLY A 41 5.72 19.17 0.48
C GLY A 41 4.35 19.30 1.13
N SER A 42 3.36 19.83 0.39
CA SER A 42 1.98 19.98 0.85
C SER A 42 1.00 19.41 -0.20
N VAL A 43 0.06 18.61 0.25
CA VAL A 43 -0.99 18.00 -0.61
C VAL A 43 -2.02 19.04 -1.04
N LYS A 44 -2.33 20.03 -0.18
CA LYS A 44 -3.31 21.11 -0.45
C LYS A 44 -2.58 22.46 -0.44
N GLY A 45 -2.08 22.89 -1.59
CA GLY A 45 -1.43 24.19 -1.75
C GLY A 45 -1.96 24.97 -2.94
N LYS A 46 -1.94 26.33 -2.85
CA LYS A 46 -2.11 27.21 -4.01
C LYS A 46 -1.00 26.91 -5.02
N ALA A 47 -1.20 27.23 -6.30
CA ALA A 47 -0.34 26.93 -7.45
C ALA A 47 1.19 27.19 -7.31
N THR A 48 1.65 27.75 -6.20
CA THR A 48 3.05 28.02 -5.87
C THR A 48 3.62 27.09 -4.78
N ALA A 49 2.83 26.18 -4.22
CA ALA A 49 3.29 25.25 -3.19
C ALA A 49 3.96 24.00 -3.81
N ARG A 50 5.02 23.53 -3.17
CA ARG A 50 5.72 22.31 -3.57
C ARG A 50 4.80 21.11 -3.32
N HIS A 51 4.57 20.29 -4.35
CA HIS A 51 3.78 19.06 -4.22
C HIS A 51 4.55 18.00 -3.44
N ALA A 52 3.80 17.02 -2.88
CA ALA A 52 4.37 15.89 -2.19
C ALA A 52 5.26 15.05 -3.13
N VAL A 53 6.34 14.50 -2.59
CA VAL A 53 7.30 13.68 -3.34
C VAL A 53 6.66 12.36 -3.79
N SER A 54 5.71 11.84 -3.00
CA SER A 54 4.96 10.62 -3.30
C SER A 54 4.00 10.76 -4.49
N ASP A 55 3.47 11.97 -4.75
CA ASP A 55 2.51 12.24 -5.83
C ASP A 55 3.23 12.64 -7.12
N TRP A 56 3.56 11.67 -7.94
CA TRP A 56 4.33 11.91 -9.16
C TRP A 56 3.46 12.14 -10.41
N MET A 57 2.23 11.61 -10.46
CA MET A 57 1.32 11.82 -11.57
C MET A 57 0.70 13.23 -11.52
N GLU A 58 0.57 13.86 -12.69
CA GLU A 58 -0.06 15.16 -12.79
C GLU A 58 -1.54 15.14 -12.34
N LEU A 59 -2.22 14.02 -12.55
CA LEU A 59 -3.60 13.82 -12.12
C LEU A 59 -3.71 13.76 -10.58
N GLU A 60 -2.74 13.12 -9.89
CA GLU A 60 -2.63 13.12 -8.43
C GLU A 60 -2.50 14.53 -7.88
N LYS A 61 -1.61 15.32 -8.49
CA LYS A 61 -1.37 16.72 -8.11
C LYS A 61 -2.59 17.61 -8.32
N GLN A 62 -3.30 17.42 -9.44
CA GLN A 62 -4.51 18.20 -9.75
C GLN A 62 -5.67 17.88 -8.81
N ARG A 63 -5.84 16.62 -8.43
CA ARG A 63 -6.94 16.16 -7.57
C ARG A 63 -6.61 16.14 -6.08
N GLY A 64 -5.32 16.16 -5.73
CA GLY A 64 -4.85 16.06 -4.35
C GLY A 64 -5.13 14.70 -3.71
N ILE A 65 -5.15 13.63 -4.51
CA ILE A 65 -5.32 12.24 -4.06
C ILE A 65 -4.22 11.38 -4.67
N SER A 66 -3.64 10.47 -3.89
CA SER A 66 -2.72 9.46 -4.40
C SER A 66 -3.50 8.37 -5.13
N ILE A 67 -3.08 8.06 -6.36
CA ILE A 67 -3.72 7.08 -7.26
C ILE A 67 -2.92 5.78 -7.28
N THR A 68 -1.59 5.90 -7.25
CA THR A 68 -0.67 4.77 -7.28
C THR A 68 0.18 4.74 -6.02
N SER A 69 0.56 3.54 -5.58
CA SER A 69 1.52 3.41 -4.49
C SER A 69 2.91 3.88 -4.91
N SER A 70 3.63 4.48 -3.98
CA SER A 70 5.01 4.93 -4.16
C SER A 70 5.94 4.17 -3.22
N VAL A 71 7.15 3.89 -3.69
CA VAL A 71 8.21 3.25 -2.91
C VAL A 71 9.29 4.28 -2.64
N MET A 72 9.69 4.46 -1.40
CA MET A 72 10.72 5.40 -0.99
C MET A 72 11.65 4.73 0.00
N GLN A 73 12.95 4.99 -0.13
CA GLN A 73 13.96 4.43 0.75
C GLN A 73 14.87 5.53 1.31
N PHE A 74 15.28 5.38 2.55
CA PHE A 74 16.27 6.23 3.21
C PHE A 74 16.92 5.51 4.38
N GLU A 75 18.01 6.07 4.89
CA GLU A 75 18.67 5.58 6.10
C GLU A 75 18.39 6.53 7.27
N TYR A 76 18.12 5.96 8.43
CA TYR A 76 17.90 6.71 9.67
C TYR A 76 18.38 5.87 10.85
N GLU A 77 19.25 6.43 11.71
CA GLU A 77 19.81 5.79 12.91
C GLU A 77 20.34 4.36 12.71
N GLY A 78 20.97 4.12 11.56
CA GLY A 78 21.53 2.80 11.23
C GLY A 78 20.53 1.83 10.60
N TYR A 79 19.24 2.15 10.59
CA TYR A 79 18.20 1.40 9.88
C TYR A 79 18.17 1.80 8.39
N CYS A 80 17.90 0.81 7.54
CA CYS A 80 17.54 1.01 6.14
C CYS A 80 16.03 0.87 6.00
N ILE A 81 15.35 1.97 5.71
CA ILE A 81 13.91 2.09 5.79
C ILE A 81 13.32 2.12 4.38
N ASN A 82 12.37 1.23 4.12
CA ASN A 82 11.55 1.19 2.91
C ASN A 82 10.11 1.58 3.27
N ILE A 83 9.64 2.72 2.79
CA ILE A 83 8.26 3.16 2.93
C ILE A 83 7.49 2.83 1.66
N LEU A 84 6.35 2.18 1.85
CA LEU A 84 5.35 1.92 0.83
C LEU A 84 4.15 2.85 1.07
N ASP A 85 4.10 3.98 0.37
CA ASP A 85 2.96 4.90 0.45
C ASP A 85 1.83 4.41 -0.45
N THR A 86 0.68 4.05 0.13
CA THR A 86 -0.43 3.44 -0.60
C THR A 86 -1.51 4.46 -0.98
N PRO A 87 -2.32 4.23 -2.03
CA PRO A 87 -3.50 5.04 -2.28
C PRO A 87 -4.49 4.97 -1.09
N GLY A 88 -5.06 6.12 -0.70
CA GLY A 88 -6.07 6.15 0.36
C GLY A 88 -7.50 5.86 -0.16
N HIS A 89 -7.77 6.05 -1.45
CA HIS A 89 -9.11 5.94 -2.02
C HIS A 89 -9.49 4.47 -2.29
N GLN A 90 -10.74 4.12 -1.98
CA GLN A 90 -11.24 2.73 -2.14
C GLN A 90 -11.15 2.18 -3.56
N ASP A 91 -11.27 3.03 -4.58
CA ASP A 91 -11.19 2.64 -5.99
C ASP A 91 -9.81 2.08 -6.37
N PHE A 92 -8.77 2.34 -5.55
CA PHE A 92 -7.40 1.85 -5.74
C PHE A 92 -7.01 0.80 -4.69
N SER A 93 -7.99 0.15 -4.06
CA SER A 93 -7.75 -0.85 -2.99
C SER A 93 -6.94 -2.05 -3.48
N GLU A 94 -7.02 -2.42 -4.75
CA GLU A 94 -6.22 -3.50 -5.34
C GLU A 94 -4.71 -3.16 -5.36
N ASP A 95 -4.33 -1.93 -5.72
CA ASP A 95 -2.93 -1.48 -5.65
C ASP A 95 -2.43 -1.44 -4.19
N THR A 96 -3.29 -1.01 -3.27
CA THR A 96 -3.00 -1.04 -1.82
C THR A 96 -2.76 -2.47 -1.34
N TYR A 97 -3.60 -3.42 -1.74
CA TYR A 97 -3.45 -4.84 -1.38
C TYR A 97 -2.12 -5.41 -1.87
N ARG A 98 -1.79 -5.21 -3.16
CA ARG A 98 -0.52 -5.68 -3.75
C ARG A 98 0.69 -5.10 -3.03
N THR A 99 0.60 -3.83 -2.68
CA THR A 99 1.66 -3.11 -1.95
C THR A 99 1.83 -3.65 -0.53
N LEU A 100 0.73 -3.96 0.17
CA LEU A 100 0.76 -4.60 1.48
C LEU A 100 1.42 -5.99 1.45
N MET A 101 1.33 -6.71 0.32
CA MET A 101 2.06 -7.98 0.15
C MET A 101 3.58 -7.83 0.26
N ALA A 102 4.11 -6.66 -0.07
CA ALA A 102 5.55 -6.37 0.03
C ALA A 102 5.98 -5.83 1.40
N ALA A 103 5.05 -5.49 2.29
CA ALA A 103 5.33 -4.94 3.62
C ALA A 103 5.56 -6.03 4.68
N ASP A 104 6.29 -5.68 5.73
CA ASP A 104 6.49 -6.49 6.95
C ASP A 104 5.71 -5.92 8.14
N SER A 105 5.28 -4.67 8.07
CA SER A 105 4.39 -4.01 9.04
C SER A 105 3.58 -2.92 8.35
N ALA A 106 2.56 -2.40 9.03
CA ALA A 106 1.73 -1.32 8.51
C ALA A 106 1.57 -0.20 9.56
N VAL A 107 1.62 1.04 9.11
CA VAL A 107 1.25 2.22 9.88
C VAL A 107 -0.14 2.64 9.45
N MET A 108 -1.12 2.50 10.33
CA MET A 108 -2.49 2.92 10.11
C MET A 108 -2.70 4.34 10.62
N VAL A 109 -2.96 5.27 9.70
CA VAL A 109 -3.19 6.68 10.04
C VAL A 109 -4.68 6.94 10.20
N ILE A 110 -5.08 7.44 11.36
CA ILE A 110 -6.48 7.74 11.73
C ILE A 110 -6.62 9.24 12.00
N ASP A 111 -7.68 9.85 11.50
CA ASP A 111 -8.06 11.22 11.81
C ASP A 111 -8.69 11.27 13.22
N ALA A 112 -8.07 11.99 14.15
CA ALA A 112 -8.50 12.08 15.55
C ALA A 112 -9.94 12.62 15.72
N ALA A 113 -10.43 13.42 14.79
CA ALA A 113 -11.79 13.95 14.84
C ALA A 113 -12.83 12.94 14.33
N LYS A 114 -12.44 12.07 13.39
CA LYS A 114 -13.36 11.14 12.72
C LYS A 114 -13.35 9.73 13.30
N GLY A 115 -12.20 9.27 13.79
CA GLY A 115 -11.99 7.90 14.25
C GLY A 115 -11.91 6.90 13.08
N ILE A 116 -12.44 5.69 13.27
CA ILE A 116 -12.39 4.62 12.27
C ILE A 116 -13.41 4.87 11.17
N GLU A 117 -12.91 4.99 9.95
CA GLU A 117 -13.70 5.22 8.73
C GLU A 117 -13.80 3.93 7.88
N PRO A 118 -14.74 3.83 6.91
CA PRO A 118 -14.98 2.58 6.17
C PRO A 118 -13.74 1.97 5.49
N GLN A 119 -12.88 2.80 4.91
CA GLN A 119 -11.64 2.31 4.27
C GLN A 119 -10.64 1.77 5.29
N THR A 120 -10.55 2.39 6.48
CA THR A 120 -9.73 1.89 7.59
C THR A 120 -10.11 0.45 7.96
N ARG A 121 -11.43 0.16 8.04
CA ARG A 121 -11.93 -1.21 8.33
C ARG A 121 -11.51 -2.23 7.28
N LYS A 122 -11.60 -1.86 6.00
CA LYS A 122 -11.19 -2.75 4.89
C LYS A 122 -9.69 -3.05 4.97
N LEU A 123 -8.88 -2.03 5.15
CA LEU A 123 -7.42 -2.15 5.20
C LEU A 123 -6.95 -2.95 6.42
N PHE A 124 -7.58 -2.74 7.57
CA PHE A 124 -7.32 -3.54 8.77
C PHE A 124 -7.55 -5.03 8.52
N LYS A 125 -8.70 -5.39 7.92
CA LYS A 125 -9.00 -6.79 7.59
C LYS A 125 -7.93 -7.42 6.70
N ILE A 126 -7.44 -6.68 5.72
CA ILE A 126 -6.36 -7.15 4.83
C ILE A 126 -5.08 -7.42 5.63
N CYS A 127 -4.67 -6.49 6.49
CA CYS A 127 -3.50 -6.67 7.34
C CYS A 127 -3.66 -7.87 8.28
N ALA A 128 -4.82 -8.02 8.93
CA ALA A 128 -5.12 -9.13 9.82
C ALA A 128 -5.09 -10.49 9.11
N MET A 129 -5.70 -10.59 7.92
CA MET A 129 -5.65 -11.81 7.09
C MET A 129 -4.22 -12.22 6.69
N ARG A 130 -3.32 -11.27 6.62
CA ARG A 130 -1.91 -11.45 6.23
C ARG A 130 -0.96 -11.50 7.42
N HIS A 131 -1.47 -11.42 8.63
CA HIS A 131 -0.66 -11.38 9.86
C HIS A 131 0.37 -10.25 9.85
N ILE A 132 0.04 -9.10 9.24
CA ILE A 132 0.89 -7.93 9.20
C ILE A 132 0.67 -7.13 10.48
N PRO A 133 1.68 -6.92 11.34
CA PRO A 133 1.57 -6.10 12.54
C PRO A 133 1.17 -4.66 12.20
N ILE A 134 0.22 -4.11 12.96
CA ILE A 134 -0.33 -2.77 12.73
C ILE A 134 0.10 -1.84 13.86
N PHE A 135 0.67 -0.71 13.49
CA PHE A 135 0.97 0.44 14.35
C PHE A 135 -0.03 1.55 14.02
N THR A 136 -0.70 2.08 15.02
CA THR A 136 -1.74 3.10 14.79
C THR A 136 -1.20 4.48 15.10
N PHE A 137 -1.30 5.41 14.13
CA PHE A 137 -0.97 6.83 14.33
C PHE A 137 -2.26 7.67 14.27
N ILE A 138 -2.69 8.17 15.43
CA ILE A 138 -3.84 9.06 15.58
C ILE A 138 -3.38 10.49 15.30
N ASN A 139 -3.77 10.99 14.14
CA ASN A 139 -3.26 12.21 13.52
C ASN A 139 -4.23 13.39 13.66
N LYS A 140 -3.73 14.59 13.45
CA LYS A 140 -4.47 15.87 13.40
C LYS A 140 -4.94 16.37 14.75
N LEU A 141 -4.18 16.11 15.80
CA LEU A 141 -4.44 16.69 17.13
C LEU A 141 -4.26 18.23 17.18
N ASP A 142 -3.75 18.86 16.11
CA ASP A 142 -3.76 20.30 15.88
C ASP A 142 -5.17 20.87 15.66
N ARG A 143 -6.21 20.03 15.67
CA ARG A 143 -7.63 20.36 15.54
C ARG A 143 -8.42 19.74 16.67
N GLU A 144 -9.68 20.19 16.83
CA GLU A 144 -10.63 19.53 17.72
C GLU A 144 -10.71 18.03 17.39
N ALA A 145 -10.53 17.21 18.42
CA ALA A 145 -10.45 15.78 18.34
C ALA A 145 -11.43 15.11 19.31
N ARG A 146 -11.73 13.85 19.04
CA ARG A 146 -12.46 13.00 19.99
C ARG A 146 -11.56 12.65 21.17
N ASP A 147 -12.20 12.19 22.26
CA ASP A 147 -11.46 11.74 23.42
C ASP A 147 -10.51 10.58 23.07
N PRO A 148 -9.24 10.61 23.51
CA PRO A 148 -8.27 9.56 23.20
C PRO A 148 -8.69 8.15 23.68
N PHE A 149 -9.35 8.04 24.84
CA PHE A 149 -9.88 6.78 25.33
C PHE A 149 -10.98 6.22 24.43
N GLU A 150 -11.92 7.09 23.97
CA GLU A 150 -12.95 6.68 23.03
C GLU A 150 -12.36 6.15 21.70
N LEU A 151 -11.29 6.77 21.22
CA LEU A 151 -10.63 6.34 19.98
C LEU A 151 -9.96 4.97 20.16
N MET A 152 -9.33 4.72 21.31
CA MET A 152 -8.74 3.43 21.62
C MET A 152 -9.82 2.34 21.80
N GLU A 153 -10.88 2.64 22.56
CA GLU A 153 -12.02 1.74 22.73
C GLU A 153 -12.67 1.38 21.38
N GLN A 154 -12.78 2.35 20.47
CA GLN A 154 -13.27 2.10 19.12
C GLN A 154 -12.37 1.12 18.35
N LEU A 155 -11.03 1.27 18.44
CA LEU A 155 -10.08 0.34 17.83
C LEU A 155 -10.24 -1.08 18.37
N GLU A 156 -10.32 -1.22 19.67
CA GLU A 156 -10.45 -2.51 20.35
C GLU A 156 -11.77 -3.22 20.00
N ASN A 157 -12.88 -2.49 20.06
CA ASN A 157 -14.21 -3.04 19.80
C ASN A 157 -14.42 -3.39 18.33
N GLU A 158 -13.91 -2.57 17.38
CA GLU A 158 -14.12 -2.82 15.96
C GLU A 158 -13.17 -3.87 15.38
N PHE A 159 -11.95 -3.97 15.92
CA PHE A 159 -10.91 -4.82 15.36
C PHE A 159 -10.60 -6.06 16.21
N GLY A 160 -11.02 -6.09 17.47
CA GLY A 160 -10.78 -7.22 18.36
C GLY A 160 -9.31 -7.38 18.74
N ILE A 161 -8.53 -6.28 18.76
CA ILE A 161 -7.13 -6.23 19.14
C ILE A 161 -6.95 -5.32 20.35
N GLY A 162 -5.97 -5.60 21.20
CA GLY A 162 -5.59 -4.68 22.26
C GLY A 162 -4.90 -3.42 21.71
N THR A 163 -4.95 -2.32 22.46
CA THR A 163 -4.23 -1.10 22.15
C THR A 163 -3.27 -0.73 23.27
N TYR A 164 -2.05 -0.30 22.91
CA TYR A 164 -1.07 0.23 23.84
C TYR A 164 -0.65 1.64 23.41
N PRO A 165 -1.07 2.68 24.12
CA PRO A 165 -0.62 4.04 23.82
C PRO A 165 0.85 4.18 24.23
N VAL A 166 1.73 4.36 23.24
CA VAL A 166 3.17 4.58 23.46
C VAL A 166 3.40 6.00 23.96
N ASN A 167 2.64 6.94 23.42
CA ASN A 167 2.57 8.30 23.94
C ASN A 167 1.12 8.70 24.23
N TRP A 168 0.92 9.76 25.01
CA TRP A 168 -0.39 10.29 25.35
C TRP A 168 -0.50 11.78 25.00
N PRO A 169 -1.60 12.25 24.37
CA PRO A 169 -1.70 13.64 23.93
C PRO A 169 -2.00 14.58 25.11
N ILE A 170 -1.41 15.76 25.08
CA ILE A 170 -1.64 16.84 26.02
C ILE A 170 -2.51 17.90 25.36
N GLY A 171 -3.82 17.77 25.51
CA GLY A 171 -4.80 18.60 24.85
C GLY A 171 -5.02 18.25 23.37
N CYS A 172 -5.85 19.06 22.70
CA CYS A 172 -6.10 19.00 21.26
C CYS A 172 -6.45 20.40 20.73
N GLY A 173 -6.45 20.59 19.42
CA GLY A 173 -6.72 21.88 18.79
C GLY A 173 -5.70 22.94 19.16
N HIS A 174 -6.17 24.10 19.58
CA HIS A 174 -5.31 25.18 20.08
C HIS A 174 -4.62 24.87 21.40
N ASP A 175 -5.19 23.94 22.15
CA ASP A 175 -4.66 23.50 23.46
C ASP A 175 -3.70 22.31 23.34
N PHE A 176 -3.38 21.86 22.13
CA PHE A 176 -2.42 20.79 21.90
C PHE A 176 -1.01 21.29 22.21
N LYS A 177 -0.47 20.88 23.36
CA LYS A 177 0.84 21.33 23.88
C LYS A 177 1.98 20.36 23.59
N GLY A 178 1.67 19.10 23.32
CA GLY A 178 2.68 18.06 23.13
C GLY A 178 2.12 16.67 23.42
N VAL A 179 3.04 15.75 23.67
CA VAL A 179 2.73 14.38 24.04
C VAL A 179 3.54 13.97 25.26
N PHE A 180 2.97 13.09 26.08
CA PHE A 180 3.68 12.42 27.15
C PHE A 180 4.19 11.07 26.62
N ASP A 181 5.50 10.85 26.68
CA ASP A 181 6.12 9.56 26.36
C ASP A 181 6.02 8.65 27.57
N ARG A 182 5.38 7.49 27.40
CA ARG A 182 5.13 6.56 28.53
C ARG A 182 6.35 5.74 28.92
N ASP A 183 7.26 5.49 27.99
CA ASP A 183 8.45 4.69 28.25
C ASP A 183 9.50 5.50 29.03
N CYS A 184 9.80 6.71 28.57
CA CYS A 184 10.71 7.63 29.24
C CYS A 184 10.05 8.33 30.45
N ARG A 185 8.71 8.38 30.53
CA ARG A 185 7.91 9.15 31.49
C ARG A 185 8.18 10.65 31.44
N GLU A 186 8.39 11.16 30.24
CA GLU A 186 8.71 12.57 29.98
C GLU A 186 7.66 13.22 29.09
N ILE A 187 7.50 14.52 29.26
CA ILE A 187 6.68 15.35 28.38
C ILE A 187 7.55 15.91 27.27
N LEU A 188 7.11 15.69 26.05
CA LEU A 188 7.64 16.30 24.85
C LEU A 188 6.77 17.48 24.45
N ALA A 189 7.09 18.68 24.96
CA ALA A 189 6.32 19.89 24.72
C ALA A 189 6.79 20.61 23.46
N PHE A 190 5.87 21.18 22.70
CA PHE A 190 6.13 21.90 21.46
C PHE A 190 5.66 23.36 21.61
N GLN A 191 6.59 24.31 21.52
CA GLN A 191 6.32 25.73 21.82
C GLN A 191 5.82 26.57 20.64
N GLU A 192 6.00 26.12 19.39
CA GLU A 192 5.68 26.97 18.23
C GLU A 192 4.82 26.27 17.18
N PHE A 193 3.70 26.91 16.86
CA PHE A 193 2.85 26.54 15.73
C PHE A 193 3.41 27.05 14.40
N HIS A 194 4.54 26.53 13.96
CA HIS A 194 4.99 26.70 12.58
C HIS A 194 4.33 25.65 11.70
N ARG A 195 4.09 25.98 10.41
CA ARG A 195 3.47 25.05 9.43
C ARG A 195 4.33 23.84 9.09
N GLY A 196 5.10 23.32 10.05
CA GLY A 196 5.80 22.04 10.00
C GLY A 196 6.72 21.79 8.81
N GLN A 197 7.30 22.86 8.23
CA GLN A 197 8.21 22.71 7.08
C GLN A 197 9.63 22.28 7.50
N ASN A 198 9.98 22.50 8.75
CA ASN A 198 11.30 22.18 9.33
C ASN A 198 11.13 21.23 10.51
N LYS A 199 12.21 20.53 10.87
CA LYS A 199 12.29 19.72 12.09
C LYS A 199 12.06 20.60 13.31
N ILE A 200 11.28 20.11 14.28
CA ILE A 200 11.02 20.78 15.56
C ILE A 200 11.63 19.89 16.65
N ARG A 201 12.41 20.49 17.53
CA ARG A 201 12.90 19.79 18.73
C ARG A 201 11.91 20.04 19.87
N PRO A 202 11.42 18.97 20.53
CA PRO A 202 10.57 19.13 21.71
C PRO A 202 11.39 19.67 22.89
N ILE A 203 10.67 20.26 23.85
CA ILE A 203 11.23 20.55 25.16
C ILE A 203 10.87 19.35 26.05
N GLU A 204 11.87 18.63 26.51
CA GLU A 204 11.74 17.50 27.43
C GLU A 204 11.54 18.01 28.86
N CYS A 205 10.61 17.38 29.59
CA CYS A 205 10.33 17.70 30.98
C CYS A 205 9.80 16.45 31.69
N GLU A 206 10.40 16.13 32.83
CA GLU A 206 9.92 15.02 33.66
C GLU A 206 8.57 15.32 34.31
N LEU A 207 7.73 14.28 34.49
CA LEU A 207 6.42 14.41 35.13
C LEU A 207 6.50 14.90 36.58
N THR A 208 7.65 14.75 37.21
CA THR A 208 7.95 15.16 38.60
C THR A 208 8.25 16.65 38.77
N ASP A 209 8.62 17.35 37.69
CA ASP A 209 8.94 18.78 37.72
C ASP A 209 7.68 19.64 37.56
N VAL A 210 6.92 19.72 38.65
CA VAL A 210 5.60 20.37 38.67
C VAL A 210 5.65 21.85 38.25
N GLU A 211 6.67 22.60 38.68
CA GLU A 211 6.79 24.03 38.37
C GLU A 211 7.00 24.24 36.87
N ARG A 212 7.91 23.48 36.28
CA ARG A 212 8.20 23.55 34.85
C ARG A 212 7.04 23.03 33.99
N LEU A 213 6.34 21.98 34.47
CA LEU A 213 5.13 21.48 33.82
C LEU A 213 4.03 22.53 33.77
N ASP A 214 3.76 23.21 34.90
CA ASP A 214 2.75 24.25 34.97
C ASP A 214 3.09 25.45 34.06
N GLU A 215 4.38 25.75 33.87
CA GLU A 215 4.83 26.75 32.88
C GLU A 215 4.62 26.30 31.42
N LEU A 216 4.88 25.02 31.11
CA LEU A 216 4.82 24.49 29.75
C LEU A 216 3.41 24.18 29.28
N ILE A 217 2.61 23.51 30.11
CA ILE A 217 1.30 22.99 29.72
C ILE A 217 0.14 23.60 30.54
N GLY A 218 0.43 24.24 31.66
CA GLY A 218 -0.53 24.80 32.60
C GLY A 218 -1.08 23.78 33.60
N PRO A 219 -1.53 24.22 34.79
CA PRO A 219 -1.92 23.34 35.88
C PRO A 219 -3.10 22.43 35.53
N ARG A 220 -4.09 22.93 34.79
CA ARG A 220 -5.25 22.14 34.37
C ARG A 220 -4.87 20.96 33.47
N GLN A 221 -3.98 21.18 32.50
CA GLN A 221 -3.53 20.12 31.58
C GLN A 221 -2.65 19.10 32.32
N ARG A 222 -1.84 19.57 33.28
CA ARG A 222 -1.02 18.69 34.12
C ARG A 222 -1.90 17.77 34.98
N GLU A 223 -2.93 18.32 35.66
CA GLU A 223 -3.86 17.53 36.47
C GLU A 223 -4.56 16.46 35.61
N LYS A 224 -5.13 16.88 34.48
CA LYS A 224 -5.78 15.93 33.55
C LYS A 224 -4.80 14.84 33.07
N LEU A 225 -3.58 15.21 32.67
CA LEU A 225 -2.56 14.24 32.24
C LEU A 225 -2.25 13.24 33.35
N THR A 226 -2.11 13.70 34.60
CA THR A 226 -1.83 12.81 35.72
C THR A 226 -2.96 11.79 35.93
N GLU A 227 -4.22 12.23 35.91
CA GLU A 227 -5.39 11.36 36.01
C GLU A 227 -5.45 10.34 34.85
N ASP A 228 -5.23 10.80 33.61
CA ASP A 228 -5.24 9.95 32.42
C ASP A 228 -4.13 8.87 32.50
N ILE A 229 -2.92 9.22 32.94
CA ILE A 229 -1.79 8.28 33.08
C ILE A 229 -2.04 7.27 34.21
N GLU A 230 -2.59 7.70 35.34
CA GLU A 230 -2.97 6.78 36.41
C GLU A 230 -4.01 5.74 35.94
N LEU A 231 -4.97 6.18 35.14
CA LEU A 231 -5.97 5.29 34.55
C LEU A 231 -5.34 4.30 33.57
N LEU A 232 -4.45 4.77 32.68
CA LEU A 232 -3.75 3.93 31.71
C LEU A 232 -2.83 2.91 32.38
N ASP A 233 -2.12 3.30 33.43
CA ASP A 233 -1.23 2.42 34.18
C ASP A 233 -2.00 1.38 35.01
N GLY A 234 -3.25 1.73 35.45
CA GLY A 234 -4.10 0.85 36.27
C GLY A 234 -5.00 -0.11 35.49
N ALA A 235 -5.47 0.29 34.30
CA ALA A 235 -6.49 -0.45 33.54
C ALA A 235 -6.11 -0.75 32.08
N GLY A 236 -5.03 -0.14 31.57
CA GLY A 236 -4.59 -0.34 30.19
C GLY A 236 -3.89 -1.68 29.96
N TYR A 237 -3.75 -2.07 28.70
CA TYR A 237 -2.91 -3.20 28.30
C TYR A 237 -1.45 -2.94 28.64
N ALA A 238 -0.75 -3.98 29.09
CA ALA A 238 0.71 -3.94 29.21
C ALA A 238 1.36 -4.05 27.83
N PHE A 239 2.49 -3.39 27.65
CA PHE A 239 3.26 -3.55 26.43
C PHE A 239 3.85 -4.95 26.35
N ASP A 240 3.57 -5.63 25.23
CA ASP A 240 4.12 -6.94 24.92
C ASP A 240 4.48 -6.98 23.43
N LEU A 241 5.78 -7.03 23.15
CA LEU A 241 6.29 -7.01 21.78
C LEU A 241 5.90 -8.28 20.99
N ASP A 242 5.73 -9.42 21.65
CA ASP A 242 5.30 -10.66 20.98
C ASP A 242 3.82 -10.60 20.61
N GLU A 243 2.98 -9.94 21.40
CA GLU A 243 1.58 -9.65 21.05
C GLU A 243 1.49 -8.65 19.87
N VAL A 244 2.37 -7.63 19.83
CA VAL A 244 2.49 -6.72 18.68
C VAL A 244 2.86 -7.49 17.42
N ARG A 245 3.88 -8.34 17.51
CA ARG A 245 4.36 -9.18 16.40
C ARG A 245 3.29 -10.15 15.89
N ALA A 246 2.48 -10.64 16.79
CA ALA A 246 1.37 -11.53 16.46
C ALA A 246 0.12 -10.80 15.93
N GLY A 247 0.13 -9.46 15.89
CA GLY A 247 -1.00 -8.65 15.43
C GLY A 247 -2.17 -8.60 16.40
N ARG A 248 -1.97 -8.94 17.69
CA ARG A 248 -3.00 -8.91 18.73
C ARG A 248 -2.97 -7.65 19.58
N LEU A 249 -1.86 -6.92 19.57
CA LEU A 249 -1.68 -5.62 20.21
C LEU A 249 -1.20 -4.59 19.20
N SER A 250 -1.87 -3.44 19.14
CA SER A 250 -1.44 -2.31 18.31
C SER A 250 -0.83 -1.22 19.18
N PRO A 251 0.47 -0.89 19.01
CA PRO A 251 1.03 0.34 19.56
C PRO A 251 0.33 1.56 18.94
N VAL A 252 -0.15 2.47 19.81
CA VAL A 252 -0.88 3.68 19.41
C VAL A 252 -0.04 4.90 19.69
N PHE A 253 0.09 5.75 18.69
CA PHE A 253 0.81 7.03 18.73
C PHE A 253 -0.15 8.17 18.45
N PHE A 254 -0.04 9.23 19.21
CA PHE A 254 -0.81 10.46 19.03
C PHE A 254 0.08 11.59 18.54
N GLY A 255 -0.42 12.38 17.58
CA GLY A 255 0.37 13.49 17.06
C GLY A 255 -0.32 14.33 16.01
N SER A 256 0.45 15.23 15.40
CA SER A 256 0.03 16.01 14.23
C SER A 256 1.15 16.04 13.19
N ALA A 257 0.92 15.34 12.09
CA ALA A 257 1.84 15.36 10.97
C ALA A 257 1.98 16.77 10.36
N LEU A 258 0.93 17.59 10.42
CA LEU A 258 0.96 18.97 9.89
C LEU A 258 1.95 19.86 10.64
N THR A 259 1.96 19.78 11.95
CA THR A 259 2.80 20.60 12.84
C THR A 259 4.12 19.94 13.21
N ASN A 260 4.35 18.68 12.84
CA ASN A 260 5.48 17.81 13.23
C ASN A 260 5.43 17.35 14.70
N PHE A 261 4.33 17.56 15.41
CA PHE A 261 4.23 17.18 16.81
C PHE A 261 4.07 15.65 16.94
N GLY A 262 4.96 15.03 17.70
CA GLY A 262 4.98 13.59 17.95
C GLY A 262 5.49 12.73 16.78
N VAL A 263 5.97 13.33 15.67
CA VAL A 263 6.39 12.56 14.48
C VAL A 263 7.79 11.94 14.64
N GLU A 264 8.76 12.69 15.18
CA GLU A 264 10.11 12.16 15.41
C GLU A 264 10.10 11.06 16.49
N PRO A 265 9.49 11.26 17.68
CA PRO A 265 9.33 10.19 18.66
C PRO A 265 8.55 8.98 18.13
N PHE A 266 7.56 9.20 17.26
CA PHE A 266 6.90 8.08 16.59
C PHE A 266 7.89 7.28 15.75
N LEU A 267 8.70 7.92 14.90
CA LEU A 267 9.65 7.21 14.03
C LEU A 267 10.66 6.39 14.85
N GLU A 268 11.23 6.97 15.89
CA GLU A 268 12.20 6.32 16.77
C GLU A 268 11.60 5.08 17.46
N ASN A 269 10.51 5.25 18.19
CA ASN A 269 9.84 4.15 18.88
C ASN A 269 9.33 3.06 17.91
N PHE A 270 8.75 3.48 16.77
CA PHE A 270 8.29 2.57 15.73
C PHE A 270 9.42 1.67 15.21
N LEU A 271 10.60 2.23 14.92
CA LEU A 271 11.73 1.45 14.42
C LEU A 271 12.26 0.43 15.42
N HIS A 272 12.22 0.74 16.72
CA HIS A 272 12.60 -0.21 17.78
C HIS A 272 11.59 -1.35 17.96
N MET A 273 10.31 -1.08 17.72
CA MET A 273 9.23 -2.07 17.88
C MET A 273 9.05 -2.94 16.63
N THR A 274 9.42 -2.44 15.43
CA THR A 274 9.24 -3.18 14.17
C THR A 274 10.24 -4.29 13.98
N MET A 275 9.83 -5.28 13.20
CA MET A 275 10.62 -6.46 12.88
C MET A 275 11.55 -6.21 11.67
N PRO A 276 12.68 -6.90 11.61
CA PRO A 276 13.37 -7.13 10.35
C PRO A 276 12.47 -7.90 9.38
N PRO A 277 12.91 -8.09 8.11
CA PRO A 277 12.11 -8.81 7.11
C PRO A 277 11.56 -10.13 7.61
N LEU A 278 10.27 -10.34 7.38
CA LEU A 278 9.58 -11.56 7.83
C LEU A 278 9.73 -12.71 6.84
N PRO A 279 9.73 -13.97 7.32
CA PRO A 279 9.67 -15.15 6.45
C PRO A 279 8.43 -15.13 5.54
N ARG A 280 8.56 -15.69 4.34
CA ARG A 280 7.48 -15.74 3.34
C ARG A 280 7.07 -17.16 3.02
N THR A 281 5.77 -17.40 3.02
CA THR A 281 5.20 -18.71 2.65
C THR A 281 5.25 -18.92 1.14
N THR A 282 5.51 -20.15 0.73
CA THR A 282 5.48 -20.61 -0.66
C THR A 282 4.77 -21.95 -0.71
N ALA A 283 4.47 -22.45 -1.91
CA ALA A 283 3.89 -23.78 -2.09
C ALA A 283 4.75 -24.90 -1.49
N ASP A 284 6.07 -24.72 -1.48
CA ASP A 284 7.06 -25.74 -1.05
C ASP A 284 7.54 -25.55 0.40
N GLY A 285 7.03 -24.55 1.12
CA GLY A 285 7.41 -24.25 2.51
C GLY A 285 7.62 -22.77 2.79
N VAL A 286 8.49 -22.46 3.75
CA VAL A 286 8.75 -21.09 4.19
C VAL A 286 10.16 -20.67 3.77
N VAL A 287 10.27 -19.51 3.15
CA VAL A 287 11.53 -18.87 2.78
C VAL A 287 12.00 -17.98 3.92
N ASP A 288 13.15 -18.30 4.51
CA ASP A 288 13.79 -17.51 5.55
C ASP A 288 14.58 -16.34 4.89
N PRO A 289 14.37 -15.09 5.31
CA PRO A 289 15.13 -13.94 4.82
C PRO A 289 16.65 -14.08 4.98
N MET A 290 17.09 -14.77 6.02
CA MET A 290 18.51 -14.95 6.36
C MET A 290 19.24 -15.99 5.50
N GLN A 291 18.52 -16.79 4.69
CA GLN A 291 19.18 -17.73 3.79
C GLN A 291 20.01 -17.01 2.72
N PRO A 292 21.18 -17.54 2.33
CA PRO A 292 22.08 -16.87 1.37
C PRO A 292 21.51 -16.74 -0.05
N ALA A 293 20.67 -17.69 -0.46
CA ALA A 293 20.12 -17.73 -1.81
C ALA A 293 19.10 -16.61 -2.03
N PHE A 294 19.25 -15.89 -3.13
CA PHE A 294 18.36 -14.81 -3.50
C PHE A 294 16.97 -15.32 -3.92
N SER A 295 15.95 -14.65 -3.43
CA SER A 295 14.59 -14.74 -3.97
C SER A 295 13.84 -13.42 -3.82
N ALA A 296 12.96 -13.15 -4.79
CA ALA A 296 12.13 -11.95 -4.84
C ALA A 296 10.82 -12.24 -5.58
N PHE A 297 9.80 -11.41 -5.36
CA PHE A 297 8.59 -11.43 -6.18
C PHE A 297 8.23 -10.04 -6.68
N VAL A 298 7.57 -10.01 -7.85
CA VAL A 298 7.05 -8.78 -8.47
C VAL A 298 5.70 -8.45 -7.85
N PHE A 299 5.60 -7.32 -7.16
CA PHE A 299 4.33 -6.89 -6.58
C PHE A 299 3.67 -5.72 -7.34
N LYS A 300 4.45 -5.01 -8.15
CA LYS A 300 3.98 -3.85 -8.91
C LYS A 300 4.73 -3.71 -10.22
N ILE A 301 4.02 -3.31 -11.28
CA ILE A 301 4.58 -2.90 -12.55
C ILE A 301 4.10 -1.49 -12.84
N GLN A 302 4.98 -0.62 -13.33
CA GLN A 302 4.67 0.75 -13.64
C GLN A 302 5.35 1.18 -14.92
N ALA A 303 4.58 1.74 -15.85
CA ALA A 303 5.10 2.23 -17.11
C ALA A 303 5.00 3.77 -17.21
N ASN A 304 5.79 4.32 -18.13
CA ASN A 304 5.74 5.74 -18.51
C ASN A 304 5.96 6.74 -17.36
N MET A 305 6.70 6.34 -16.31
CA MET A 305 7.07 7.26 -15.21
C MET A 305 7.87 8.45 -15.73
N ASN A 306 8.67 8.24 -16.79
CA ASN A 306 9.33 9.32 -17.53
C ASN A 306 8.72 9.43 -18.93
N LYS A 307 8.01 10.53 -19.19
CA LYS A 307 7.38 10.81 -20.50
C LYS A 307 8.38 10.78 -21.67
N ALA A 308 9.66 11.06 -21.42
CA ALA A 308 10.70 11.09 -22.44
C ALA A 308 11.20 9.70 -22.85
N HIS A 309 11.12 8.70 -21.99
CA HIS A 309 11.80 7.42 -22.20
C HIS A 309 10.87 6.19 -22.32
N ARG A 310 9.55 6.34 -22.13
CA ARG A 310 8.57 5.24 -22.18
C ARG A 310 9.07 3.97 -21.47
N ASP A 311 9.64 4.17 -20.29
CA ASP A 311 10.18 3.12 -19.44
C ASP A 311 9.05 2.29 -18.80
N ARG A 312 9.32 1.00 -18.60
CA ARG A 312 8.50 0.10 -17.80
C ARG A 312 9.39 -0.50 -16.72
N ILE A 313 8.95 -0.41 -15.48
CA ILE A 313 9.68 -0.85 -14.30
C ILE A 313 8.85 -1.89 -13.56
N ALA A 314 9.46 -3.03 -13.27
CA ALA A 314 8.94 -4.03 -12.36
C ALA A 314 9.54 -3.80 -10.96
N PHE A 315 8.68 -3.61 -9.96
CA PHE A 315 9.07 -3.48 -8.56
C PHE A 315 9.05 -4.85 -7.90
N MET A 316 10.20 -5.22 -7.34
CA MET A 316 10.41 -6.51 -6.71
C MET A 316 10.71 -6.35 -5.23
N ARG A 317 10.03 -7.13 -4.40
CA ARG A 317 10.36 -7.30 -2.98
C ARG A 317 11.36 -8.44 -2.86
N ILE A 318 12.53 -8.17 -2.30
CA ILE A 318 13.53 -9.20 -2.00
C ILE A 318 13.11 -9.92 -0.71
N CYS A 319 12.91 -11.24 -0.80
CA CYS A 319 12.44 -12.08 0.29
C CYS A 319 13.55 -12.82 1.02
N SER A 320 14.65 -13.13 0.33
CA SER A 320 15.82 -13.80 0.92
C SER A 320 17.11 -13.44 0.22
N GLY A 321 18.20 -13.55 0.97
CA GLY A 321 19.56 -13.44 0.46
C GLY A 321 19.93 -12.04 -0.01
N LYS A 322 20.80 -12.01 -1.00
CA LYS A 322 21.40 -10.81 -1.56
C LYS A 322 21.21 -10.76 -3.07
N PHE A 323 20.70 -9.65 -3.57
CA PHE A 323 20.73 -9.31 -4.99
C PHE A 323 22.11 -8.78 -5.37
N GLU A 324 22.66 -9.25 -6.48
CA GLU A 324 23.90 -8.75 -7.08
C GLU A 324 23.65 -8.36 -8.53
N ARG A 325 24.11 -7.17 -8.92
CA ARG A 325 24.05 -6.71 -10.29
C ARG A 325 24.87 -7.62 -11.20
N ASP A 326 24.40 -7.80 -12.43
CA ASP A 326 25.03 -8.63 -13.47
C ASP A 326 25.02 -10.15 -13.21
N HIS A 327 24.45 -10.59 -12.07
CA HIS A 327 24.18 -12.00 -11.82
C HIS A 327 22.96 -12.50 -12.62
N GLU A 328 22.91 -13.79 -12.93
CA GLU A 328 21.80 -14.44 -13.63
C GLU A 328 20.82 -15.06 -12.64
N TYR A 329 19.57 -14.72 -12.76
CA TYR A 329 18.47 -15.20 -11.93
C TYR A 329 17.45 -15.97 -12.76
N LEU A 330 16.81 -16.95 -12.16
CA LEU A 330 15.70 -17.68 -12.76
C LEU A 330 14.40 -16.87 -12.63
N HIS A 331 13.75 -16.59 -13.73
CA HIS A 331 12.35 -16.19 -13.78
C HIS A 331 11.50 -17.45 -13.78
N VAL A 332 10.87 -17.77 -12.65
CA VAL A 332 10.26 -19.07 -12.41
C VAL A 332 9.10 -19.33 -13.38
N GLN A 333 8.16 -18.39 -13.49
CA GLN A 333 6.99 -18.51 -14.38
C GLN A 333 7.39 -18.54 -15.86
N GLY A 334 8.43 -17.82 -16.24
CA GLY A 334 8.94 -17.81 -17.61
C GLY A 334 9.88 -18.98 -17.94
N GLY A 335 10.32 -19.78 -16.95
CA GLY A 335 11.22 -20.91 -17.13
C GLY A 335 12.60 -20.58 -17.69
N LYS A 336 13.05 -19.31 -17.58
CA LYS A 336 14.28 -18.81 -18.20
C LYS A 336 15.15 -18.06 -17.20
N THR A 337 16.47 -18.21 -17.36
CA THR A 337 17.43 -17.35 -16.64
C THR A 337 17.62 -16.04 -17.39
N LEU A 338 17.76 -14.95 -16.62
CA LEU A 338 17.95 -13.61 -17.15
C LEU A 338 18.75 -12.73 -16.19
N LYS A 339 19.35 -11.69 -16.72
CA LYS A 339 19.97 -10.62 -15.92
C LYS A 339 18.95 -9.51 -15.71
N LEU A 340 18.80 -9.07 -14.47
CA LEU A 340 17.93 -7.94 -14.16
C LEU A 340 18.57 -6.64 -14.63
N ALA A 341 17.94 -6.01 -15.63
CA ALA A 341 18.49 -4.82 -16.27
C ALA A 341 18.22 -3.56 -15.46
N GLN A 342 19.22 -2.68 -15.38
CA GLN A 342 19.14 -1.37 -14.74
C GLN A 342 18.47 -1.41 -13.35
N PRO A 343 18.99 -2.22 -12.39
CA PRO A 343 18.42 -2.28 -11.07
C PRO A 343 18.54 -0.92 -10.39
N GLN A 344 17.42 -0.42 -9.90
CA GLN A 344 17.28 0.93 -9.36
C GLN A 344 16.68 0.85 -7.97
N GLN A 345 17.14 1.75 -7.12
CA GLN A 345 16.53 2.07 -5.85
C GLN A 345 15.90 3.46 -5.95
N LEU A 346 14.74 3.61 -5.36
CA LEU A 346 14.02 4.88 -5.38
C LEU A 346 14.33 5.64 -4.09
N MET A 347 15.14 6.69 -4.21
CA MET A 347 15.45 7.60 -3.11
C MET A 347 14.66 8.90 -3.33
N ALA A 348 13.47 8.97 -2.75
CA ALA A 348 12.57 10.12 -2.90
C ALA A 348 12.29 10.46 -4.39
N GLN A 349 12.91 11.50 -4.95
CA GLN A 349 12.75 11.89 -6.36
C GLN A 349 13.86 11.36 -7.28
N GLU A 350 14.91 10.78 -6.71
CA GLU A 350 16.08 10.34 -7.45
C GLU A 350 16.07 8.82 -7.62
N ARG A 351 16.52 8.37 -8.79
CA ARG A 351 16.72 6.96 -9.09
C ARG A 351 18.21 6.68 -9.07
N ALA A 352 18.66 5.87 -8.15
CA ALA A 352 20.05 5.43 -8.08
C ALA A 352 20.18 4.01 -8.63
N ILE A 353 21.12 3.79 -9.55
CA ILE A 353 21.49 2.43 -9.97
C ILE A 353 22.23 1.79 -8.79
N ILE A 354 21.84 0.56 -8.44
CA ILE A 354 22.39 -0.20 -7.35
C ILE A 354 23.18 -1.40 -7.84
N ASN A 355 24.21 -1.79 -7.08
CA ASN A 355 24.97 -3.01 -7.34
C ASN A 355 24.51 -4.16 -6.45
N GLU A 356 23.98 -3.88 -5.28
CA GLU A 356 23.60 -4.83 -4.25
C GLU A 356 22.30 -4.39 -3.57
N ALA A 357 21.49 -5.36 -3.16
CA ALA A 357 20.33 -5.17 -2.29
C ALA A 357 20.08 -6.46 -1.50
N TYR A 358 19.36 -6.39 -0.40
CA TYR A 358 19.23 -7.50 0.54
C TYR A 358 17.76 -7.80 0.85
N ALA A 359 17.50 -8.96 1.43
CA ALA A 359 16.16 -9.27 1.90
C ALA A 359 15.59 -8.11 2.74
N GLY A 360 14.37 -7.72 2.42
CA GLY A 360 13.75 -6.51 2.96
C GLY A 360 13.71 -5.34 1.98
N ASP A 361 14.68 -5.22 1.09
CA ASP A 361 14.70 -4.13 0.11
C ASP A 361 13.66 -4.30 -0.99
N ILE A 362 13.30 -3.18 -1.58
CA ILE A 362 12.51 -3.12 -2.79
C ILE A 362 13.38 -2.53 -3.89
N ILE A 363 13.47 -3.24 -5.01
CA ILE A 363 14.21 -2.78 -6.18
C ILE A 363 13.27 -2.63 -7.37
N GLY A 364 13.51 -1.60 -8.19
CA GLY A 364 12.89 -1.46 -9.50
C GLY A 364 13.85 -1.96 -10.57
N VAL A 365 13.38 -2.77 -11.49
CA VAL A 365 14.18 -3.23 -12.63
C VAL A 365 13.49 -2.86 -13.93
N PHE A 366 14.28 -2.55 -14.95
CA PHE A 366 13.73 -2.32 -16.28
C PHE A 366 13.05 -3.60 -16.78
N ASP A 367 11.80 -3.45 -17.22
CA ASP A 367 11.00 -4.56 -17.73
C ASP A 367 10.74 -4.40 -19.24
N PRO A 368 11.31 -5.25 -20.09
CA PRO A 368 11.00 -5.24 -21.52
C PRO A 368 9.60 -5.78 -21.85
N GLY A 369 8.76 -6.07 -20.87
CA GLY A 369 7.42 -6.63 -21.02
C GLY A 369 7.34 -8.14 -20.74
N ILE A 370 8.28 -8.67 -19.97
CA ILE A 370 8.36 -10.10 -19.63
C ILE A 370 7.81 -10.44 -18.24
N PHE A 371 7.75 -9.45 -17.34
CA PHE A 371 7.26 -9.67 -15.98
C PHE A 371 5.76 -9.45 -15.86
N SER A 372 5.15 -10.24 -15.00
CA SER A 372 3.79 -10.09 -14.50
C SER A 372 3.78 -9.89 -12.98
N ILE A 373 2.72 -9.25 -12.46
CA ILE A 373 2.52 -9.14 -11.01
C ILE A 373 2.34 -10.54 -10.44
N GLY A 374 3.10 -10.86 -9.37
CA GLY A 374 3.14 -12.19 -8.75
C GLY A 374 4.30 -13.08 -9.23
N ASP A 375 5.04 -12.66 -10.26
CA ASP A 375 6.18 -13.45 -10.74
C ASP A 375 7.27 -13.58 -9.68
N THR A 376 7.87 -14.76 -9.63
CA THR A 376 8.98 -15.09 -8.75
C THR A 376 10.30 -15.07 -9.51
N ILE A 377 11.29 -14.42 -8.91
CA ILE A 377 12.67 -14.38 -9.40
C ILE A 377 13.57 -14.91 -8.29
N CYS A 378 14.41 -15.90 -8.60
CA CYS A 378 15.29 -16.50 -7.60
C CYS A 378 16.59 -17.02 -8.20
N ASP A 379 17.52 -17.40 -7.33
CA ASP A 379 18.67 -18.20 -7.75
C ASP A 379 18.22 -19.54 -8.35
N ALA A 380 18.79 -19.95 -9.48
CA ALA A 380 18.37 -21.13 -10.22
C ALA A 380 18.38 -22.44 -9.40
N LYS A 381 19.18 -22.49 -8.33
CA LYS A 381 19.26 -23.62 -7.41
C LYS A 381 18.13 -23.67 -6.39
N LEU A 382 17.53 -22.53 -6.06
CA LEU A 382 16.49 -22.43 -5.01
C LEU A 382 15.14 -22.97 -5.48
N ARG A 383 14.76 -22.73 -6.73
CA ARG A 383 13.50 -23.19 -7.36
C ARG A 383 12.25 -22.97 -6.50
N VAL A 384 12.18 -21.85 -5.83
CA VAL A 384 11.02 -21.47 -5.01
C VAL A 384 10.00 -20.72 -5.87
N ARG A 385 8.69 -20.91 -5.58
CA ARG A 385 7.60 -20.13 -6.19
C ARG A 385 6.76 -19.52 -5.07
N PHE A 386 6.70 -18.18 -5.03
CA PHE A 386 5.82 -17.49 -4.09
C PHE A 386 4.36 -17.63 -4.51
N GLU A 387 3.47 -17.62 -3.53
CA GLU A 387 2.03 -17.58 -3.79
C GLU A 387 1.70 -16.38 -4.66
N GLY A 388 0.82 -16.56 -5.64
CA GLY A 388 0.36 -15.51 -6.52
C GLY A 388 -0.39 -14.40 -5.75
N ILE A 389 -0.36 -13.20 -6.29
CA ILE A 389 -1.14 -12.09 -5.76
C ILE A 389 -2.55 -12.18 -6.36
N PRO A 390 -3.60 -12.35 -5.55
CA PRO A 390 -4.96 -12.47 -6.06
C PRO A 390 -5.41 -11.19 -6.77
N THR A 391 -6.16 -11.37 -7.85
CA THR A 391 -6.81 -10.29 -8.59
C THR A 391 -8.23 -10.11 -8.06
N PHE A 392 -8.61 -8.89 -7.69
CA PHE A 392 -9.96 -8.61 -7.21
C PHE A 392 -10.96 -8.60 -8.37
N ALA A 393 -12.16 -9.14 -8.12
CA ALA A 393 -13.23 -9.06 -9.08
C ALA A 393 -13.65 -7.59 -9.29
N PRO A 394 -13.71 -7.09 -10.54
CA PRO A 394 -14.23 -5.76 -10.81
C PRO A 394 -15.74 -5.68 -10.52
N GLU A 395 -16.17 -4.51 -10.05
CA GLU A 395 -17.58 -4.21 -9.74
C GLU A 395 -18.23 -3.30 -10.79
N HIS A 396 -17.40 -2.65 -11.64
CA HIS A 396 -17.85 -1.74 -12.69
C HIS A 396 -17.28 -2.14 -14.04
N PHE A 397 -18.13 -2.08 -15.07
CA PHE A 397 -17.76 -2.50 -16.42
C PHE A 397 -18.12 -1.43 -17.45
N SER A 398 -17.23 -1.21 -18.42
CA SER A 398 -17.47 -0.33 -19.54
C SER A 398 -16.87 -0.91 -20.83
N VAL A 399 -17.49 -0.65 -21.96
CA VAL A 399 -16.87 -0.87 -23.27
C VAL A 399 -16.15 0.39 -23.67
N ILE A 400 -14.90 0.24 -24.10
CA ILE A 400 -14.12 1.33 -24.67
C ILE A 400 -13.69 1.05 -26.10
N SER A 401 -13.63 2.09 -26.91
CA SER A 401 -13.12 2.04 -28.27
C SER A 401 -12.38 3.34 -28.60
N GLN A 402 -11.43 3.27 -29.52
CA GLN A 402 -10.74 4.47 -30.02
C GLN A 402 -11.66 5.34 -30.87
N VAL A 403 -11.52 6.68 -30.76
CA VAL A 403 -12.23 7.63 -31.61
C VAL A 403 -11.64 7.62 -33.03
N ASP A 404 -10.32 7.59 -33.14
CA ASP A 404 -9.57 7.58 -34.40
C ASP A 404 -9.13 6.13 -34.70
N THR A 405 -9.70 5.56 -35.75
CA THR A 405 -9.41 4.19 -36.21
C THR A 405 -7.95 4.00 -36.66
N MET A 406 -7.27 5.06 -37.08
CA MET A 406 -5.85 5.02 -37.49
C MET A 406 -4.94 4.75 -36.27
N LYS A 407 -5.39 5.03 -35.08
CA LYS A 407 -4.64 4.83 -33.81
C LYS A 407 -4.85 3.45 -33.15
N ARG A 408 -5.43 2.48 -33.87
CA ARG A 408 -5.74 1.14 -33.34
C ARG A 408 -4.54 0.46 -32.65
N LYS A 409 -3.36 0.50 -33.26
CA LYS A 409 -2.16 -0.14 -32.68
C LYS A 409 -1.76 0.51 -31.35
N GLN A 410 -1.83 1.86 -31.27
CA GLN A 410 -1.54 2.58 -30.03
C GLN A 410 -2.60 2.29 -28.96
N PHE A 411 -3.88 2.22 -29.37
CA PHE A 411 -5.00 1.88 -28.48
C PHE A 411 -4.79 0.51 -27.81
N VAL A 412 -4.60 -0.54 -28.63
CA VAL A 412 -4.36 -1.89 -28.10
C VAL A 412 -3.14 -1.90 -27.18
N LYS A 413 -2.02 -1.29 -27.62
CA LYS A 413 -0.81 -1.21 -26.80
C LYS A 413 -1.06 -0.48 -25.47
N GLY A 414 -1.73 0.67 -25.49
CA GLY A 414 -1.98 1.48 -24.29
C GLY A 414 -2.88 0.76 -23.29
N VAL A 415 -4.00 0.21 -23.77
CA VAL A 415 -4.96 -0.52 -22.91
C VAL A 415 -4.30 -1.76 -22.32
N THR A 416 -3.57 -2.56 -23.11
CA THR A 416 -2.89 -3.75 -22.63
C THR A 416 -1.82 -3.40 -21.60
N GLN A 417 -1.04 -2.35 -21.82
CA GLN A 417 0.01 -1.94 -20.90
C GLN A 417 -0.56 -1.47 -19.55
N ILE A 418 -1.63 -0.66 -19.57
CA ILE A 418 -2.31 -0.19 -18.35
C ILE A 418 -2.95 -1.37 -17.60
N ALA A 419 -3.48 -2.37 -18.31
CA ALA A 419 -4.00 -3.59 -17.70
C ALA A 419 -2.89 -4.44 -17.05
N GLN A 420 -1.73 -4.56 -17.70
CA GLN A 420 -0.58 -5.29 -17.14
C GLN A 420 0.01 -4.62 -15.89
N GLU A 421 -0.18 -3.32 -15.72
CA GLU A 421 0.12 -2.61 -14.47
C GLU A 421 -0.90 -2.90 -13.37
N GLY A 422 -2.02 -3.56 -13.70
CA GLY A 422 -3.13 -3.86 -12.80
C GLY A 422 -4.00 -2.65 -12.44
N ALA A 423 -3.91 -1.55 -13.20
CA ALA A 423 -4.75 -0.39 -12.98
C ALA A 423 -6.21 -0.62 -13.41
N ILE A 424 -6.43 -1.53 -14.33
CA ILE A 424 -7.72 -2.00 -14.85
C ILE A 424 -7.61 -3.48 -15.24
N GLN A 425 -8.76 -4.13 -15.43
CA GLN A 425 -8.82 -5.45 -16.07
C GLN A 425 -9.46 -5.32 -17.44
N ILE A 426 -9.00 -6.10 -18.41
CA ILE A 426 -9.53 -6.08 -19.78
C ILE A 426 -10.05 -7.45 -20.17
N PHE A 427 -11.18 -7.42 -20.84
CA PHE A 427 -11.88 -8.60 -21.31
C PHE A 427 -12.30 -8.40 -22.77
N HIS A 428 -12.41 -9.47 -23.51
CA HIS A 428 -12.93 -9.46 -24.88
C HIS A 428 -13.95 -10.58 -25.07
N GLU A 429 -14.87 -10.37 -25.97
CA GLU A 429 -15.77 -11.43 -26.40
C GLU A 429 -14.98 -12.39 -27.30
N PRO A 430 -15.12 -13.70 -27.09
CA PRO A 430 -14.46 -14.68 -27.96
C PRO A 430 -14.81 -14.44 -29.44
N ASN A 431 -13.82 -14.57 -30.29
CA ASN A 431 -13.92 -14.32 -31.73
C ASN A 431 -14.18 -12.84 -32.15
N SER A 432 -14.18 -11.90 -31.21
CA SER A 432 -14.20 -10.47 -31.51
C SER A 432 -12.78 -9.89 -31.58
N GLY A 433 -12.59 -8.88 -32.41
CA GLY A 433 -11.30 -8.14 -32.46
C GLY A 433 -11.18 -7.20 -31.27
N MET A 434 -9.95 -6.70 -31.03
CA MET A 434 -9.66 -5.66 -30.02
C MET A 434 -10.09 -4.24 -30.46
N GLU A 435 -11.18 -4.12 -31.21
CA GLU A 435 -11.74 -2.81 -31.63
C GLU A 435 -12.61 -2.22 -30.53
N GLU A 436 -13.34 -3.07 -29.85
CA GLU A 436 -14.05 -2.77 -28.62
C GLU A 436 -13.52 -3.67 -27.51
N VAL A 437 -13.15 -3.08 -26.38
CA VAL A 437 -12.59 -3.78 -25.23
C VAL A 437 -13.52 -3.57 -24.05
N ILE A 438 -13.92 -4.65 -23.38
CA ILE A 438 -14.60 -4.56 -22.11
C ILE A 438 -13.55 -4.30 -21.03
N VAL A 439 -13.73 -3.24 -20.29
CA VAL A 439 -12.86 -2.87 -19.16
C VAL A 439 -13.64 -3.08 -17.87
N GLY A 440 -13.01 -3.80 -16.93
CA GLY A 440 -13.47 -3.95 -15.56
C GLY A 440 -12.63 -3.13 -14.60
N ALA A 441 -13.26 -2.52 -13.62
CA ALA A 441 -12.65 -1.71 -12.59
C ALA A 441 -13.31 -1.98 -11.22
N VAL A 442 -12.54 -1.87 -10.14
CA VAL A 442 -13.06 -1.95 -8.76
C VAL A 442 -13.84 -0.68 -8.41
N GLY A 443 -13.41 0.46 -8.95
CA GLY A 443 -14.06 1.75 -8.72
C GLY A 443 -14.11 2.64 -9.96
N VAL A 444 -15.03 3.59 -9.95
CA VAL A 444 -15.33 4.46 -11.12
C VAL A 444 -14.17 5.38 -11.48
N LEU A 445 -13.38 5.84 -10.50
CA LEU A 445 -12.21 6.70 -10.75
C LEU A 445 -11.14 6.03 -11.60
N GLN A 446 -11.06 4.69 -11.60
CA GLN A 446 -10.10 3.98 -12.45
C GLN A 446 -10.37 4.21 -13.94
N PHE A 447 -11.63 4.39 -14.36
CA PHE A 447 -11.97 4.75 -15.75
C PHE A 447 -11.48 6.15 -16.12
N GLU A 448 -11.59 7.11 -15.20
CA GLU A 448 -11.10 8.47 -15.44
C GLU A 448 -9.56 8.50 -15.54
N VAL A 449 -8.89 7.70 -14.71
CA VAL A 449 -7.44 7.51 -14.79
C VAL A 449 -7.06 6.87 -16.14
N LEU A 450 -7.81 5.86 -16.57
CA LEU A 450 -7.61 5.20 -17.87
C LEU A 450 -7.74 6.20 -19.03
N GLU A 451 -8.81 6.99 -19.08
CA GLU A 451 -9.04 8.01 -20.10
C GLU A 451 -7.91 9.05 -20.11
N TYR A 452 -7.54 9.55 -18.93
CA TYR A 452 -6.45 10.50 -18.77
C TYR A 452 -5.11 9.94 -19.27
N ARG A 453 -4.77 8.70 -18.90
CA ARG A 453 -3.52 8.06 -19.30
C ARG A 453 -3.47 7.76 -20.79
N LEU A 454 -4.56 7.22 -21.39
CA LEU A 454 -4.64 6.96 -22.82
C LEU A 454 -4.46 8.25 -23.62
N LYS A 455 -5.04 9.36 -23.18
CA LYS A 455 -4.90 10.66 -23.81
C LYS A 455 -3.49 11.24 -23.68
N ASN A 456 -2.94 11.28 -22.48
CA ASN A 456 -1.71 12.01 -22.20
C ASN A 456 -0.41 11.21 -22.44
N GLU A 457 -0.47 9.87 -22.31
CA GLU A 457 0.70 9.00 -22.49
C GLU A 457 0.74 8.37 -23.89
N TYR A 458 -0.44 8.06 -24.46
CA TYR A 458 -0.54 7.37 -25.77
C TYR A 458 -1.13 8.24 -26.88
N ASN A 459 -1.60 9.45 -26.56
CA ASN A 459 -2.25 10.38 -27.50
C ASN A 459 -3.51 9.77 -28.16
N ILE A 460 -4.36 9.14 -27.37
CA ILE A 460 -5.56 8.43 -27.80
C ILE A 460 -6.78 9.02 -27.10
N ASP A 461 -7.76 9.46 -27.88
CA ASP A 461 -9.11 9.75 -27.36
C ASP A 461 -9.98 8.50 -27.53
N ILE A 462 -10.74 8.16 -26.48
CA ILE A 462 -11.63 7.01 -26.46
C ILE A 462 -13.09 7.41 -26.34
N ARG A 463 -13.97 6.51 -26.76
CA ARG A 463 -15.40 6.51 -26.43
C ARG A 463 -15.61 5.46 -25.36
N ARG A 464 -16.33 5.80 -24.31
CA ARG A 464 -16.71 4.89 -23.21
C ARG A 464 -18.23 4.75 -23.16
N ARG A 465 -18.69 3.53 -22.94
CA ARG A 465 -20.09 3.20 -22.71
C ARG A 465 -20.17 2.23 -21.52
N ASP A 466 -20.79 2.68 -20.45
CA ASP A 466 -20.94 1.87 -19.24
C ASP A 466 -21.87 0.70 -19.50
N LEU A 467 -21.58 -0.44 -18.85
CA LEU A 467 -22.36 -1.67 -18.90
C LEU A 467 -23.04 -1.90 -17.55
N SER A 468 -24.17 -2.60 -17.58
CA SER A 468 -24.96 -2.89 -16.39
C SER A 468 -24.49 -4.12 -15.59
N TYR A 469 -23.35 -4.70 -15.93
CA TYR A 469 -22.77 -5.80 -15.18
C TYR A 469 -22.17 -5.33 -13.86
N SER A 470 -22.31 -6.18 -12.82
CA SER A 470 -21.76 -5.89 -11.48
C SER A 470 -20.94 -7.04 -10.90
N TYR A 471 -20.95 -8.20 -11.56
CA TYR A 471 -20.25 -9.39 -11.07
C TYR A 471 -19.49 -10.07 -12.19
N ILE A 472 -18.35 -10.66 -11.83
CA ILE A 472 -17.58 -11.53 -12.70
C ILE A 472 -17.20 -12.81 -11.96
N ARG A 473 -17.08 -13.93 -12.67
CA ARG A 473 -16.64 -15.21 -12.13
C ARG A 473 -15.76 -15.93 -13.13
N TRP A 474 -14.69 -16.52 -12.65
CA TRP A 474 -13.81 -17.39 -13.43
C TRP A 474 -14.38 -18.78 -13.53
N ILE A 475 -14.37 -19.36 -14.73
CA ILE A 475 -14.77 -20.76 -14.93
C ILE A 475 -13.56 -21.61 -14.55
N THR A 476 -13.68 -22.37 -13.45
CA THR A 476 -12.62 -23.22 -12.90
C THR A 476 -12.82 -24.71 -13.14
N SER A 477 -13.98 -25.10 -13.67
CA SER A 477 -14.26 -26.49 -14.05
C SER A 477 -13.48 -26.89 -15.31
N GLU A 478 -12.64 -27.92 -15.19
CA GLU A 478 -11.83 -28.45 -16.30
C GLU A 478 -12.74 -28.98 -17.44
N GLY A 479 -12.32 -28.73 -18.69
CA GLY A 479 -13.02 -29.23 -19.88
C GLY A 479 -14.38 -28.62 -20.17
N THR A 480 -14.77 -27.56 -19.45
CA THR A 480 -16.02 -26.86 -19.69
C THR A 480 -15.97 -26.08 -21.00
N ASP A 481 -16.87 -26.40 -21.92
CA ASP A 481 -17.07 -25.60 -23.13
C ASP A 481 -18.03 -24.43 -22.83
N PRO A 482 -17.54 -23.18 -22.77
CA PRO A 482 -18.38 -22.03 -22.44
C PRO A 482 -19.51 -21.78 -23.46
N THR A 483 -19.35 -22.27 -24.70
CA THR A 483 -20.38 -22.12 -25.77
C THR A 483 -21.59 -23.03 -25.55
N ALA A 484 -21.44 -24.12 -24.80
CA ALA A 484 -22.48 -25.06 -24.49
C ALA A 484 -23.27 -24.72 -23.21
N LEU A 485 -22.84 -23.70 -22.46
CA LEU A 485 -23.49 -23.31 -21.21
C LEU A 485 -24.86 -22.71 -21.43
N ASN A 486 -25.82 -23.15 -20.57
CA ASN A 486 -27.15 -22.56 -20.52
C ASN A 486 -27.15 -21.35 -19.60
N LEU A 487 -26.97 -20.16 -20.18
CA LEU A 487 -26.84 -18.89 -19.49
C LEU A 487 -28.14 -18.05 -19.58
N ALA A 488 -28.37 -17.23 -18.58
CA ALA A 488 -29.41 -16.21 -18.62
C ALA A 488 -29.07 -15.15 -19.69
N SER A 489 -30.08 -14.49 -20.24
CA SER A 489 -29.89 -13.49 -21.32
C SER A 489 -29.09 -12.27 -20.92
N ASP A 490 -28.94 -12.03 -19.63
CA ASP A 490 -28.16 -10.94 -19.02
C ASP A 490 -26.78 -11.38 -18.56
N THR A 491 -26.33 -12.58 -18.93
CA THR A 491 -25.02 -13.13 -18.67
C THR A 491 -24.21 -13.20 -19.95
N LYS A 492 -22.95 -12.80 -19.88
CA LYS A 492 -22.08 -12.82 -21.05
C LYS A 492 -20.79 -13.58 -20.75
N TRP A 493 -20.38 -14.43 -21.70
CA TRP A 493 -19.08 -15.07 -21.70
C TRP A 493 -18.02 -14.14 -22.28
N VAL A 494 -16.90 -14.00 -21.56
CA VAL A 494 -15.75 -13.19 -21.95
C VAL A 494 -14.44 -13.95 -21.67
N GLN A 495 -13.35 -13.49 -22.27
CA GLN A 495 -12.00 -13.96 -21.96
C GLN A 495 -11.16 -12.79 -21.48
N ASP A 496 -10.29 -13.05 -20.50
CA ASP A 496 -9.26 -12.09 -20.11
C ASP A 496 -8.09 -12.06 -21.12
N PHE A 497 -7.09 -11.23 -20.86
CA PHE A 497 -5.92 -11.10 -21.74
C PHE A 497 -4.99 -12.33 -21.73
N ARG A 498 -5.18 -13.27 -20.80
CA ARG A 498 -4.47 -14.55 -20.70
C ARG A 498 -5.22 -15.69 -21.36
N GLY A 499 -6.45 -15.48 -21.78
CA GLY A 499 -7.31 -16.46 -22.42
C GLY A 499 -8.19 -17.29 -21.46
N HIS A 500 -8.21 -16.94 -20.16
CA HIS A 500 -9.13 -17.58 -19.22
C HIS A 500 -10.58 -17.26 -19.58
N ASN A 501 -11.45 -18.23 -19.38
CA ASN A 501 -12.87 -18.08 -19.61
C ASN A 501 -13.58 -17.56 -18.36
N LEU A 502 -14.37 -16.50 -18.52
CA LEU A 502 -15.12 -15.86 -17.44
C LEU A 502 -16.55 -15.58 -17.85
N LEU A 503 -17.41 -15.47 -16.86
CA LEU A 503 -18.79 -15.01 -17.04
C LEU A 503 -19.00 -13.69 -16.30
N ILE A 504 -19.61 -12.71 -16.96
CA ILE A 504 -20.05 -11.45 -16.35
C ILE A 504 -21.56 -11.43 -16.19
N PHE A 505 -22.03 -10.93 -15.03
CA PHE A 505 -23.43 -11.01 -14.61
C PHE A 505 -23.94 -9.65 -14.13
N ASN A 506 -25.23 -9.40 -14.33
CA ASN A 506 -25.88 -8.21 -13.81
C ASN A 506 -26.24 -8.31 -12.32
N ASN A 507 -26.51 -9.54 -11.85
CA ASN A 507 -26.97 -9.76 -10.48
C ASN A 507 -26.63 -11.19 -10.00
N GLU A 508 -26.75 -11.41 -8.68
CA GLU A 508 -26.46 -12.71 -8.05
C GLU A 508 -27.43 -13.85 -8.48
N TRP A 509 -28.65 -13.51 -8.87
CA TRP A 509 -29.60 -14.52 -9.32
C TRP A 509 -29.09 -15.22 -10.60
N SER A 510 -28.51 -14.44 -11.53
CA SER A 510 -27.94 -14.97 -12.77
C SER A 510 -26.75 -15.88 -12.52
N ILE A 511 -25.96 -15.63 -11.46
CA ILE A 511 -24.85 -16.53 -11.03
C ILE A 511 -25.45 -17.88 -10.58
N ARG A 512 -26.40 -17.85 -9.65
CA ARG A 512 -27.07 -19.08 -9.15
C ARG A 512 -27.79 -19.84 -10.26
N TRP A 513 -28.40 -19.13 -11.22
CA TRP A 513 -29.00 -19.72 -12.39
C TRP A 513 -27.96 -20.47 -13.24
N ALA A 514 -26.81 -19.87 -13.53
CA ALA A 514 -25.77 -20.51 -14.31
C ALA A 514 -25.26 -21.79 -13.65
N GLU A 515 -25.01 -21.79 -12.33
CA GLU A 515 -24.60 -22.98 -11.57
C GLU A 515 -25.68 -24.08 -11.57
N GLN A 516 -26.96 -23.73 -11.36
CA GLN A 516 -28.07 -24.69 -11.31
C GLN A 516 -28.37 -25.33 -12.67
N LYS A 517 -28.21 -24.59 -13.77
CA LYS A 517 -28.51 -25.05 -15.12
C LYS A 517 -27.37 -25.80 -15.80
N ASN A 518 -26.19 -25.72 -15.27
CA ASN A 518 -24.99 -26.35 -15.83
C ASN A 518 -24.33 -27.25 -14.77
N PRO A 519 -24.79 -28.49 -14.55
CA PRO A 519 -24.20 -29.40 -13.58
C PRO A 519 -22.71 -29.63 -13.90
N GLY A 520 -21.86 -29.42 -12.92
CA GLY A 520 -20.39 -29.52 -13.07
C GLY A 520 -19.66 -28.19 -13.36
N LEU A 521 -20.42 -27.10 -13.60
CA LEU A 521 -19.83 -25.77 -13.68
C LEU A 521 -19.40 -25.31 -12.28
N THR A 522 -18.13 -24.96 -12.14
CA THR A 522 -17.59 -24.31 -10.94
C THR A 522 -17.12 -22.92 -11.27
N LEU A 523 -17.52 -21.96 -10.42
CA LEU A 523 -17.25 -20.53 -10.59
C LEU A 523 -16.46 -20.02 -9.39
N ALA A 524 -15.33 -19.34 -9.63
CA ALA A 524 -14.51 -18.70 -8.60
C ALA A 524 -14.68 -17.18 -8.60
N GLU A 525 -14.57 -16.57 -7.42
CA GLU A 525 -14.56 -15.11 -7.25
C GLU A 525 -13.21 -14.48 -7.50
N PHE A 526 -12.15 -15.27 -7.42
CA PHE A 526 -10.76 -14.85 -7.57
C PHE A 526 -10.06 -15.73 -8.57
N SER A 527 -9.09 -15.16 -9.30
CA SER A 527 -8.06 -15.91 -9.98
C SER A 527 -6.73 -15.66 -9.27
N THR A 528 -5.96 -16.72 -9.07
CA THR A 528 -4.55 -16.61 -8.68
C THR A 528 -3.70 -16.90 -9.91
N ASN A 529 -2.52 -16.30 -10.01
CA ASN A 529 -1.56 -16.60 -11.08
C ASN A 529 -1.06 -18.05 -11.07
N GLN A 530 -1.57 -18.89 -10.17
CA GLN A 530 -1.25 -20.33 -10.10
C GLN A 530 -2.10 -21.18 -11.05
N ASP A 531 -3.23 -20.63 -11.53
CA ASP A 531 -4.17 -21.37 -12.40
C ASP A 531 -3.65 -21.50 -13.86
N ASP A 532 -2.46 -20.94 -14.16
CA ASP A 532 -1.88 -20.91 -15.53
C ASP A 532 -1.16 -22.20 -15.95
N GLU A 533 -1.14 -23.26 -15.11
CA GLU A 533 -0.40 -24.53 -15.38
C GLU A 533 -1.24 -25.81 -15.11
N ALA A 534 -2.54 -25.80 -15.43
CA ALA A 534 -3.35 -27.02 -15.46
C ALA A 534 -3.54 -27.53 -16.89
#